data_a04e5464c77403b77202c620e493b2ac
#
_entry.id   a04e5464c77403b77202c620e493b2ac
#
_cell.length_a   1.000
_cell.length_b   1.000
_cell.length_c   1.000
_cell.angle_alpha   90.00
_cell.angle_beta   90.00
_cell.angle_gamma   90.00
#
_symmetry.space_group_name_H-M   'P 1'
#
loop_
_entity.id
_entity.type
_entity.pdbx_description
1 polymer ?
#
loop_
_entity_poly.entity_id
_entity_poly.type
_entity_poly.pdbx_seq_one_letter_code
_entity_poly.pdbx_strand_id
1 'polypeptide(L)'
;MKRITTLVSFLAVFSMLLSACGTVATPTAAPATAVPVVVPTAAPSAADIAASLPRNETMYFNGQQWGSVVCWNPYSSSCNNAMAIGQQDSARVLMFETPYVYDMLDGQQYPLLADGPYAWNAAHTDITFKIKAVAHWSDGTPVTADDVAYTWATNVKYATAVATGNTPWIDSITAVDAQTVDVKAKLGTDGKPLNPLLVQAFLSANYVLQKAWTQKLEARSADATALKADVAADVVYSGPYHSFYADDTKVVFVRDDNYWGQDASMFGKLPAPKYLAHTIFKDNAAGSIALAQGEVDVSQQFNSNIQVLWLSYGLPISTYLPDAPYGIGASLPTAYFNLKSVGLDQAAVRKAIAMAVDYPTIIANAMTNQSATFDQVPRSLMNPTPGEQALYDHAAVASLQWAGNDIEGAKAMLDAANIKDTNGDGNREFNGTELHYVATCPNGWSDWQAAIEVVAAAGAKIGIDITTNFPEWSVYQTVVTKSDAPLPAGYDIFMMWTDGAGPTEPWGRVDHLLNSRYVGLASNWSGNWGGYSNPDADKLINEIPTLSDPAMIKADYTQLVTIYLTDVPSFTLMYRPQSFHAVNESVWTNFPHQGDGTVPPVPPLDCMDGWGVACLYNVTLVTP
;
A
#
# COMPACT_ATOMS: atom_id res chain seq x y z
N MET A 1 58.94 12.54 -16.11
CA MET A 1 59.84 11.42 -16.48
C MET A 1 59.00 10.15 -16.54
N LYS A 2 58.77 9.72 -17.76
CA LYS A 2 59.11 8.38 -18.30
C LYS A 2 58.38 7.23 -17.52
N ARG A 3 57.68 6.30 -18.10
CA ARG A 3 57.36 5.77 -19.46
C ARG A 3 56.37 4.61 -19.22
N ILE A 4 55.24 4.48 -19.92
CA ILE A 4 55.04 3.69 -21.15
C ILE A 4 55.46 2.21 -20.97
N THR A 5 54.52 1.27 -21.17
CA THR A 5 54.30 0.39 -22.36
C THR A 5 53.40 -0.78 -21.98
N THR A 6 52.40 -1.11 -22.63
CA THR A 6 52.03 -1.69 -23.94
C THR A 6 51.57 -3.14 -23.81
N LEU A 7 50.34 -3.36 -24.30
CA LEU A 7 49.83 -4.40 -25.21
C LEU A 7 50.57 -5.75 -25.33
N VAL A 8 49.82 -6.85 -25.40
CA VAL A 8 49.86 -7.77 -26.53
C VAL A 8 48.65 -8.73 -26.51
N SER A 9 47.90 -8.73 -27.62
CA SER A 9 46.95 -9.74 -28.05
C SER A 9 47.66 -10.98 -28.59
N PHE A 10 47.09 -12.16 -28.40
CA PHE A 10 47.45 -13.31 -29.23
C PHE A 10 46.21 -14.10 -29.67
N LEU A 11 45.96 -14.02 -30.96
CA LEU A 11 45.12 -14.90 -31.75
C LEU A 11 45.96 -16.15 -32.10
N ALA A 12 45.42 -17.34 -32.00
CA ALA A 12 45.99 -18.52 -32.63
C ALA A 12 44.87 -19.38 -33.24
N VAL A 13 44.85 -19.29 -34.55
CA VAL A 13 44.21 -20.23 -35.49
C VAL A 13 45.12 -21.44 -35.64
N PHE A 14 44.57 -22.67 -35.56
CA PHE A 14 45.28 -23.84 -36.06
C PHE A 14 44.40 -24.70 -36.96
N SER A 15 44.89 -24.87 -38.13
CA SER A 15 44.33 -25.53 -39.31
C SER A 15 44.52 -27.04 -39.30
N MET A 16 43.64 -27.68 -40.06
CA MET A 16 43.58 -29.09 -40.41
C MET A 16 44.84 -29.62 -41.10
N LEU A 17 45.12 -30.87 -40.88
CA LEU A 17 45.82 -31.71 -41.87
C LEU A 17 45.16 -33.08 -41.98
N LEU A 18 44.74 -33.40 -43.20
CA LEU A 18 44.25 -34.68 -43.66
C LEU A 18 45.37 -35.71 -43.71
N SER A 19 45.03 -36.97 -43.42
CA SER A 19 45.75 -38.11 -43.97
C SER A 19 44.73 -39.20 -44.36
N ALA A 20 44.64 -39.47 -45.63
CA ALA A 20 43.87 -40.54 -46.22
C ALA A 20 44.72 -41.80 -46.29
N CYS A 21 44.18 -42.94 -45.87
CA CYS A 21 44.59 -44.26 -46.34
C CYS A 21 43.31 -45.11 -46.56
N GLY A 22 43.11 -45.48 -47.84
CA GLY A 22 41.96 -46.26 -48.24
C GLY A 22 42.14 -47.75 -47.99
N THR A 23 41.07 -48.42 -47.64
CA THR A 23 40.87 -49.87 -47.82
C THR A 23 39.51 -50.10 -48.43
N VAL A 24 39.49 -51.03 -49.40
CA VAL A 24 38.34 -51.40 -50.23
C VAL A 24 37.22 -51.99 -49.39
N ALA A 25 36.01 -51.45 -49.54
CA ALA A 25 34.83 -51.91 -48.83
C ALA A 25 34.04 -52.92 -49.65
N THR A 26 33.65 -53.99 -49.00
CA THR A 26 32.67 -54.98 -49.46
C THR A 26 31.25 -54.38 -49.26
N PRO A 27 30.30 -54.58 -50.17
CA PRO A 27 28.96 -54.00 -50.02
C PRO A 27 28.16 -54.67 -48.90
N THR A 28 27.92 -53.93 -47.83
CA THR A 28 27.00 -54.33 -46.76
C THR A 28 25.62 -53.77 -47.07
N ALA A 29 24.57 -54.55 -46.81
CA ALA A 29 23.17 -54.23 -47.02
C ALA A 29 22.77 -52.91 -46.28
N ALA A 30 21.92 -52.11 -46.91
CA ALA A 30 21.43 -50.86 -46.38
C ALA A 30 20.72 -51.06 -45.03
N PRO A 31 21.05 -50.25 -43.99
CA PRO A 31 20.28 -50.28 -42.74
C PRO A 31 18.88 -49.73 -42.98
N ALA A 32 17.90 -50.34 -42.39
CA ALA A 32 16.51 -49.86 -42.36
C ALA A 32 16.50 -48.42 -41.81
N THR A 33 15.82 -47.51 -42.51
CA THR A 33 15.61 -46.13 -42.11
C THR A 33 14.98 -46.06 -40.74
N ALA A 34 15.72 -45.65 -39.73
CA ALA A 34 15.18 -45.40 -38.40
C ALA A 34 14.11 -44.29 -38.48
N VAL A 35 12.88 -44.61 -38.12
CA VAL A 35 11.84 -43.59 -37.93
C VAL A 35 12.35 -42.63 -36.89
N PRO A 36 12.34 -41.29 -37.10
CA PRO A 36 12.77 -40.34 -36.11
C PRO A 36 11.88 -40.50 -34.88
N VAL A 37 12.48 -40.87 -33.76
CA VAL A 37 11.80 -40.83 -32.46
C VAL A 37 11.57 -39.35 -32.16
N VAL A 38 10.34 -38.91 -32.27
CA VAL A 38 9.91 -37.59 -31.78
C VAL A 38 10.03 -37.63 -30.26
N VAL A 39 11.13 -37.15 -29.74
CA VAL A 39 11.26 -36.91 -28.31
C VAL A 39 10.23 -35.82 -27.97
N PRO A 40 9.27 -36.06 -27.06
CA PRO A 40 8.35 -35.02 -26.67
C PRO A 40 9.16 -33.86 -26.11
N THR A 41 9.06 -32.69 -26.72
CA THR A 41 9.65 -31.47 -26.17
C THR A 41 9.00 -31.25 -24.79
N ALA A 42 9.81 -31.17 -23.74
CA ALA A 42 9.31 -30.89 -22.42
C ALA A 42 8.48 -29.60 -22.48
N ALA A 43 7.36 -29.56 -21.76
CA ALA A 43 6.58 -28.34 -21.65
C ALA A 43 7.46 -27.22 -21.07
N PRO A 44 7.33 -25.97 -21.57
CA PRO A 44 8.13 -24.86 -21.08
C PRO A 44 7.93 -24.66 -19.58
N SER A 45 8.99 -24.33 -18.86
CA SER A 45 8.93 -24.02 -17.44
C SER A 45 8.21 -22.70 -17.19
N ALA A 46 7.78 -22.44 -15.95
CA ALA A 46 7.21 -21.13 -15.56
C ALA A 46 8.18 -19.97 -15.87
N ALA A 47 9.49 -20.18 -15.70
CA ALA A 47 10.50 -19.20 -16.04
C ALA A 47 10.58 -18.93 -17.56
N ASP A 48 10.49 -19.98 -18.40
CA ASP A 48 10.49 -19.82 -19.86
C ASP A 48 9.25 -19.05 -20.33
N ILE A 49 8.08 -19.35 -19.76
CA ILE A 49 6.84 -18.62 -20.04
C ILE A 49 6.96 -17.17 -19.57
N ALA A 50 7.41 -16.94 -18.33
CA ALA A 50 7.58 -15.61 -17.76
C ALA A 50 8.60 -14.75 -18.51
N ALA A 51 9.55 -15.37 -19.23
CA ALA A 51 10.52 -14.66 -20.06
C ALA A 51 9.89 -14.06 -21.33
N SER A 52 8.75 -14.58 -21.81
CA SER A 52 8.10 -14.18 -23.06
C SER A 52 6.58 -14.25 -22.99
N LEU A 53 6.01 -13.54 -22.02
CA LEU A 53 4.54 -13.48 -21.84
C LEU A 53 3.86 -12.87 -23.08
N PRO A 54 2.76 -13.48 -23.58
CA PRO A 54 1.99 -12.92 -24.69
C PRO A 54 1.41 -11.55 -24.32
N ARG A 55 1.73 -10.51 -25.11
CA ARG A 55 1.36 -9.12 -24.79
C ARG A 55 -0.16 -8.93 -24.73
N ASN A 56 -0.90 -9.61 -25.56
CA ASN A 56 -2.37 -9.58 -25.60
C ASN A 56 -3.06 -10.45 -24.54
N GLU A 57 -2.32 -11.19 -23.74
CA GLU A 57 -2.85 -11.94 -22.59
C GLU A 57 -2.34 -11.39 -21.26
N THR A 58 -1.41 -10.44 -21.30
CA THR A 58 -0.69 -9.93 -20.12
C THR A 58 -0.98 -8.47 -19.89
N MET A 59 -1.38 -8.12 -18.67
CA MET A 59 -1.42 -6.75 -18.18
C MET A 59 -0.20 -6.48 -17.30
N TYR A 60 0.57 -5.46 -17.63
CA TYR A 60 1.80 -5.10 -16.94
C TYR A 60 1.57 -3.96 -15.97
N PHE A 61 2.09 -4.13 -14.75
CA PHE A 61 2.03 -3.16 -13.66
C PHE A 61 3.41 -2.69 -13.24
N ASN A 62 3.48 -1.53 -12.58
CA ASN A 62 4.62 -1.10 -11.79
C ASN A 62 4.18 -0.29 -10.56
N GLY A 63 5.12 0.03 -9.67
CA GLY A 63 4.86 0.70 -8.41
C GLY A 63 4.50 -0.28 -7.28
N GLN A 64 4.50 0.16 -6.03
CA GLN A 64 4.16 -0.63 -4.84
C GLN A 64 5.03 -1.88 -4.58
N GLN A 65 5.71 -2.41 -5.58
CA GLN A 65 6.63 -3.54 -5.47
C GLN A 65 8.08 -3.05 -5.42
N TRP A 66 8.63 -2.96 -4.23
CA TRP A 66 9.96 -2.38 -3.99
C TRP A 66 11.04 -3.41 -3.63
N GLY A 67 10.71 -4.70 -3.72
CA GLY A 67 11.63 -5.80 -3.42
C GLY A 67 11.11 -7.15 -3.90
N SER A 68 11.99 -8.15 -3.85
CA SER A 68 11.67 -9.51 -4.25
C SER A 68 10.64 -10.15 -3.34
N VAL A 69 9.78 -10.98 -3.90
CA VAL A 69 8.87 -11.83 -3.14
C VAL A 69 9.67 -12.91 -2.41
N VAL A 70 9.47 -13.01 -1.10
CA VAL A 70 10.18 -13.98 -0.27
C VAL A 70 9.32 -15.17 0.14
N CYS A 71 8.00 -15.03 0.16
CA CYS A 71 7.06 -16.10 0.48
C CYS A 71 5.62 -15.72 0.09
N TRP A 72 4.72 -16.71 0.11
CA TRP A 72 3.29 -16.56 -0.19
C TRP A 72 2.40 -16.83 1.03
N ASN A 73 2.98 -16.95 2.20
CA ASN A 73 2.33 -17.36 3.44
C ASN A 73 1.45 -16.25 4.02
N PRO A 74 0.13 -16.40 4.02
CA PRO A 74 -0.77 -15.37 4.53
C PRO A 74 -0.71 -15.17 6.05
N TYR A 75 -0.14 -16.10 6.81
CA TYR A 75 0.07 -15.95 8.25
C TYR A 75 1.37 -15.22 8.62
N SER A 76 2.24 -14.96 7.65
CA SER A 76 3.50 -14.25 7.85
C SER A 76 3.35 -12.75 7.69
N SER A 77 3.92 -11.99 8.60
CA SER A 77 4.10 -10.53 8.43
C SER A 77 5.30 -10.17 7.56
N SER A 78 6.12 -11.17 7.17
CA SER A 78 7.35 -10.96 6.39
C SER A 78 7.16 -11.21 4.89
N CYS A 79 5.97 -11.64 4.46
CA CYS A 79 5.64 -11.93 3.05
C CYS A 79 4.94 -10.77 2.34
N ASN A 80 5.20 -9.53 2.73
CA ASN A 80 4.54 -8.35 2.20
C ASN A 80 5.18 -7.79 0.92
N ASN A 81 6.13 -8.50 0.32
CA ASN A 81 6.85 -8.05 -0.86
C ASN A 81 6.20 -8.49 -2.17
N ALA A 82 4.97 -8.95 -2.13
CA ALA A 82 4.23 -9.28 -3.33
C ALA A 82 3.66 -8.01 -3.96
N MET A 83 3.25 -8.12 -5.22
CA MET A 83 2.71 -6.97 -5.96
C MET A 83 1.47 -6.39 -5.29
N ALA A 84 1.28 -5.08 -5.43
CA ALA A 84 0.24 -4.32 -4.76
C ALA A 84 -1.18 -4.87 -4.98
N ILE A 85 -1.49 -5.32 -6.19
CA ILE A 85 -2.80 -5.91 -6.50
C ILE A 85 -2.89 -7.40 -6.16
N GLY A 86 -1.80 -8.02 -5.71
CA GLY A 86 -1.71 -9.47 -5.50
C GLY A 86 -1.71 -9.90 -4.05
N GLN A 87 -1.04 -9.20 -3.18
CA GLN A 87 -0.77 -9.71 -1.84
C GLN A 87 -0.66 -8.65 -0.75
N GLN A 88 -0.92 -7.39 -1.00
CA GLN A 88 -0.86 -6.39 0.07
C GLN A 88 -2.24 -6.02 0.59
N ASP A 89 -2.37 -6.00 1.90
CA ASP A 89 -3.49 -5.45 2.64
C ASP A 89 -4.87 -5.98 2.19
N SER A 90 -5.88 -5.16 2.24
CA SER A 90 -7.25 -5.48 1.89
C SER A 90 -7.48 -5.77 0.39
N ALA A 91 -6.47 -5.53 -0.46
CA ALA A 91 -6.55 -5.83 -1.90
C ALA A 91 -6.07 -7.24 -2.29
N ARG A 92 -5.75 -8.10 -1.34
CA ARG A 92 -5.31 -9.49 -1.59
C ARG A 92 -6.36 -10.38 -2.25
N VAL A 93 -7.52 -9.83 -2.53
CA VAL A 93 -8.64 -10.50 -3.20
C VAL A 93 -8.31 -11.10 -4.56
N LEU A 94 -7.13 -10.84 -5.12
CA LEU A 94 -6.65 -11.56 -6.29
C LEU A 94 -6.28 -13.02 -6.01
N MET A 95 -5.74 -13.32 -4.84
CA MET A 95 -5.31 -14.66 -4.44
C MET A 95 -6.20 -15.25 -3.35
N PHE A 96 -6.49 -14.44 -2.32
CA PHE A 96 -7.27 -14.82 -1.15
C PHE A 96 -8.40 -13.84 -0.99
N GLU A 97 -9.59 -14.33 -0.93
CA GLU A 97 -10.77 -13.49 -0.84
C GLU A 97 -11.20 -13.25 0.59
N THR A 98 -11.77 -12.07 0.80
CA THR A 98 -12.42 -11.67 2.04
C THR A 98 -13.92 -11.97 1.97
N PRO A 99 -14.63 -12.03 3.09
CA PRO A 99 -16.10 -12.11 3.06
C PRO A 99 -16.74 -10.96 2.29
N TYR A 100 -16.23 -9.74 2.46
CA TYR A 100 -16.67 -8.52 1.79
C TYR A 100 -15.47 -7.79 1.20
N VAL A 101 -15.72 -6.88 0.26
CA VAL A 101 -14.75 -5.92 -0.26
C VAL A 101 -15.26 -4.51 -0.05
N TYR A 102 -14.35 -3.60 0.25
CA TYR A 102 -14.67 -2.19 0.43
C TYR A 102 -14.50 -1.44 -0.90
N ASP A 103 -15.39 -0.48 -1.15
CA ASP A 103 -15.30 0.48 -2.26
C ASP A 103 -15.12 1.89 -1.69
N MET A 104 -13.98 2.50 -1.98
CA MET A 104 -13.64 3.83 -1.50
C MET A 104 -14.46 4.96 -2.13
N LEU A 105 -15.09 4.73 -3.28
CA LEU A 105 -15.83 5.76 -3.99
C LEU A 105 -17.17 6.06 -3.35
N ASP A 106 -17.85 5.04 -2.85
CA ASP A 106 -19.15 5.17 -2.18
C ASP A 106 -19.13 4.81 -0.69
N GLY A 107 -18.00 4.29 -0.19
CA GLY A 107 -17.84 3.92 1.21
C GLY A 107 -18.59 2.65 1.61
N GLN A 108 -18.98 1.80 0.66
CA GLN A 108 -19.75 0.60 0.91
C GLN A 108 -18.87 -0.66 0.97
N GLN A 109 -19.37 -1.66 1.68
CA GLN A 109 -18.81 -3.01 1.67
C GLN A 109 -19.71 -3.92 0.81
N TYR A 110 -19.16 -4.45 -0.27
CA TYR A 110 -19.86 -5.36 -1.18
C TYR A 110 -19.56 -6.82 -0.86
N PRO A 111 -20.56 -7.73 -0.93
CA PRO A 111 -20.32 -9.15 -0.72
C PRO A 111 -19.36 -9.72 -1.77
N LEU A 112 -18.29 -10.41 -1.30
CA LEU A 112 -17.39 -11.19 -2.15
C LEU A 112 -17.63 -12.69 -1.89
N LEU A 113 -16.98 -13.31 -0.90
CA LEU A 113 -17.32 -14.68 -0.49
C LEU A 113 -18.70 -14.76 0.20
N ALA A 114 -19.16 -13.65 0.78
CA ALA A 114 -20.45 -13.61 1.47
C ALA A 114 -21.63 -13.63 0.49
N ASP A 115 -22.71 -14.31 0.90
CA ASP A 115 -23.98 -14.37 0.18
C ASP A 115 -24.94 -13.29 0.71
N GLY A 116 -24.87 -12.11 0.17
CA GLY A 116 -25.64 -10.94 0.60
C GLY A 116 -25.04 -10.16 1.78
N PRO A 117 -25.75 -9.17 2.30
CA PRO A 117 -25.26 -8.30 3.37
C PRO A 117 -25.15 -9.04 4.70
N TYR A 118 -24.20 -8.62 5.53
CA TYR A 118 -24.14 -9.05 6.93
C TYR A 118 -25.23 -8.37 7.75
N ALA A 119 -25.57 -8.97 8.89
CA ALA A 119 -26.56 -8.43 9.81
C ALA A 119 -26.00 -8.38 11.23
N TRP A 120 -26.09 -7.21 11.86
CA TRP A 120 -25.94 -7.09 13.29
C TRP A 120 -27.20 -7.59 14.02
N ASN A 121 -27.03 -8.25 15.15
CA ASN A 121 -28.16 -8.49 16.05
C ASN A 121 -28.67 -7.17 16.67
N ALA A 122 -29.85 -7.19 17.32
CA ALA A 122 -30.46 -5.99 17.87
C ALA A 122 -29.62 -5.28 18.96
N ALA A 123 -28.72 -6.00 19.61
CA ALA A 123 -27.80 -5.47 20.61
C ALA A 123 -26.48 -4.97 20.03
N HIS A 124 -26.28 -5.13 18.73
CA HIS A 124 -25.03 -4.86 18.00
C HIS A 124 -23.81 -5.60 18.58
N THR A 125 -24.00 -6.77 19.20
CA THR A 125 -22.93 -7.58 19.80
C THR A 125 -22.40 -8.66 18.88
N ASP A 126 -23.19 -9.07 17.89
CA ASP A 126 -22.86 -10.16 16.98
C ASP A 126 -23.20 -9.77 15.52
N ILE A 127 -22.29 -10.10 14.60
CA ILE A 127 -22.51 -10.02 13.15
C ILE A 127 -22.71 -11.43 12.62
N THR A 128 -23.76 -11.62 11.82
CA THR A 128 -24.00 -12.88 11.10
C THR A 128 -23.97 -12.65 9.60
N PHE A 129 -23.34 -13.54 8.85
CA PHE A 129 -23.36 -13.58 7.38
C PHE A 129 -23.27 -15.03 6.87
N LYS A 130 -23.55 -15.21 5.57
CA LYS A 130 -23.46 -16.52 4.90
C LYS A 130 -22.37 -16.52 3.85
N ILE A 131 -21.75 -17.68 3.60
CA ILE A 131 -20.84 -17.92 2.48
C ILE A 131 -21.63 -18.37 1.27
N LYS A 132 -21.30 -17.87 0.07
CA LYS A 132 -21.90 -18.28 -1.20
C LYS A 132 -21.71 -19.77 -1.44
N ALA A 133 -22.78 -20.47 -1.77
CA ALA A 133 -22.75 -21.91 -2.04
C ALA A 133 -21.92 -22.28 -3.29
N VAL A 134 -21.72 -21.35 -4.22
CA VAL A 134 -20.91 -21.52 -5.43
C VAL A 134 -19.43 -21.31 -5.21
N ALA A 135 -19.05 -20.66 -4.10
CA ALA A 135 -17.64 -20.36 -3.81
C ALA A 135 -16.86 -21.65 -3.53
N HIS A 136 -15.76 -21.83 -4.23
CA HIS A 136 -14.87 -22.98 -4.05
C HIS A 136 -13.39 -22.55 -4.14
N TRP A 137 -12.57 -23.36 -3.54
CA TRP A 137 -11.12 -23.26 -3.58
C TRP A 137 -10.55 -23.72 -4.94
N SER A 138 -9.31 -23.36 -5.23
CA SER A 138 -8.61 -23.77 -6.46
C SER A 138 -8.44 -25.28 -6.60
N ASP A 139 -8.61 -26.07 -5.54
CA ASP A 139 -8.65 -27.54 -5.57
C ASP A 139 -10.07 -28.10 -5.80
N GLY A 140 -11.06 -27.24 -6.02
CA GLY A 140 -12.46 -27.57 -6.28
C GLY A 140 -13.29 -27.87 -5.03
N THR A 141 -12.72 -27.82 -3.83
CA THR A 141 -13.48 -28.00 -2.58
C THR A 141 -14.26 -26.72 -2.23
N PRO A 142 -15.46 -26.82 -1.63
CA PRO A 142 -16.26 -25.62 -1.31
C PRO A 142 -15.58 -24.77 -0.24
N VAL A 143 -15.75 -23.44 -0.34
CA VAL A 143 -15.46 -22.50 0.75
C VAL A 143 -16.60 -22.60 1.76
N THR A 144 -16.27 -22.71 3.05
CA THR A 144 -17.25 -22.93 4.12
C THR A 144 -17.08 -21.95 5.28
N ALA A 145 -18.11 -21.84 6.11
CA ALA A 145 -18.04 -21.10 7.38
C ALA A 145 -16.94 -21.64 8.31
N ASP A 146 -16.64 -22.94 8.21
CA ASP A 146 -15.58 -23.60 8.98
C ASP A 146 -14.18 -23.10 8.57
N ASP A 147 -13.97 -22.73 7.29
CA ASP A 147 -12.72 -22.12 6.83
C ASP A 147 -12.53 -20.74 7.48
N VAL A 148 -13.59 -19.93 7.56
CA VAL A 148 -13.57 -18.61 8.22
C VAL A 148 -13.23 -18.75 9.71
N ALA A 149 -13.95 -19.62 10.41
CA ALA A 149 -13.74 -19.87 11.84
C ALA A 149 -12.34 -20.43 12.13
N TYR A 150 -11.86 -21.34 11.28
CA TYR A 150 -10.54 -21.95 11.43
C TYR A 150 -9.41 -20.95 11.14
N THR A 151 -9.59 -20.08 10.14
CA THR A 151 -8.65 -18.99 9.86
C THR A 151 -8.47 -18.09 11.07
N TRP A 152 -9.58 -17.67 11.71
CA TRP A 152 -9.53 -16.88 12.93
C TRP A 152 -8.84 -17.63 14.08
N ALA A 153 -9.26 -18.87 14.35
CA ALA A 153 -8.68 -19.68 15.42
C ALA A 153 -7.16 -19.87 15.25
N THR A 154 -6.71 -20.08 14.01
CA THR A 154 -5.28 -20.20 13.67
C THR A 154 -4.53 -18.89 13.91
N ASN A 155 -5.09 -17.76 13.46
CA ASN A 155 -4.51 -16.45 13.73
C ASN A 155 -4.31 -16.20 15.24
N VAL A 156 -5.33 -16.50 16.05
CA VAL A 156 -5.27 -16.37 17.52
C VAL A 156 -4.25 -17.33 18.12
N LYS A 157 -4.28 -18.61 17.73
CA LYS A 157 -3.37 -19.66 18.25
C LYS A 157 -1.89 -19.30 18.04
N TYR A 158 -1.55 -18.73 16.91
CA TYR A 158 -0.18 -18.42 16.53
C TYR A 158 0.20 -16.94 16.72
N ALA A 159 -0.68 -16.15 17.33
CA ALA A 159 -0.47 -14.72 17.58
C ALA A 159 0.08 -14.00 16.34
N THR A 160 -0.66 -14.10 15.24
CA THR A 160 -0.30 -13.40 14.00
C THR A 160 -0.61 -11.91 14.12
N ALA A 161 -0.14 -11.09 13.17
CA ALA A 161 -0.46 -9.67 13.13
C ALA A 161 -1.99 -9.43 13.07
N VAL A 162 -2.73 -10.26 12.32
CA VAL A 162 -4.19 -10.22 12.25
C VAL A 162 -4.83 -10.42 13.62
N ALA A 163 -4.39 -11.43 14.39
CA ALA A 163 -4.90 -11.65 15.73
C ALA A 163 -4.54 -10.50 16.67
N THR A 164 -3.29 -10.04 16.63
CA THR A 164 -2.82 -8.97 17.51
C THR A 164 -3.64 -7.68 17.31
N GLY A 165 -3.97 -7.34 16.06
CA GLY A 165 -4.77 -6.16 15.74
C GLY A 165 -6.26 -6.31 16.08
N ASN A 166 -6.82 -7.52 16.10
CA ASN A 166 -8.26 -7.70 16.14
C ASN A 166 -8.79 -8.38 17.44
N THR A 167 -7.97 -9.13 18.18
CA THR A 167 -8.40 -9.73 19.47
C THR A 167 -8.81 -8.72 20.54
N PRO A 168 -8.38 -7.45 20.54
CA PRO A 168 -8.96 -6.45 21.42
C PRO A 168 -10.45 -6.17 21.16
N TRP A 169 -10.96 -6.44 19.96
CA TRP A 169 -12.29 -6.05 19.47
C TRP A 169 -13.20 -7.23 19.17
N ILE A 170 -12.63 -8.38 18.74
CA ILE A 170 -13.36 -9.60 18.40
C ILE A 170 -13.13 -10.63 19.50
N ASP A 171 -14.22 -11.16 20.04
CA ASP A 171 -14.18 -12.24 21.02
C ASP A 171 -14.01 -13.59 20.33
N SER A 172 -14.88 -13.90 19.37
CA SER A 172 -14.86 -15.18 18.66
C SER A 172 -15.46 -15.08 17.26
N ILE A 173 -15.02 -15.99 16.38
CA ILE A 173 -15.65 -16.24 15.08
C ILE A 173 -15.93 -17.74 14.99
N THR A 174 -17.19 -18.10 14.74
CA THR A 174 -17.65 -19.47 14.77
C THR A 174 -18.50 -19.82 13.54
N ALA A 175 -18.43 -21.06 13.09
CA ALA A 175 -19.36 -21.60 12.12
C ALA A 175 -20.64 -22.10 12.85
N VAL A 176 -21.78 -21.54 12.49
CA VAL A 176 -23.09 -21.98 12.99
C VAL A 176 -23.56 -23.23 12.23
N ASP A 177 -23.35 -23.22 10.94
CA ASP A 177 -23.55 -24.34 10.01
C ASP A 177 -22.51 -24.27 8.89
N ALA A 178 -22.65 -25.07 7.83
CA ALA A 178 -21.67 -25.12 6.74
C ALA A 178 -21.46 -23.77 6.02
N GLN A 179 -22.44 -22.87 6.06
CA GLN A 179 -22.41 -21.59 5.34
C GLN A 179 -22.53 -20.38 6.26
N THR A 180 -23.08 -20.52 7.47
CA THR A 180 -23.39 -19.39 8.37
C THR A 180 -22.25 -19.15 9.34
N VAL A 181 -21.71 -17.93 9.31
CA VAL A 181 -20.66 -17.44 10.22
C VAL A 181 -21.28 -16.48 11.22
N ASP A 182 -20.86 -16.62 12.48
CA ASP A 182 -21.18 -15.70 13.59
C ASP A 182 -19.89 -15.08 14.12
N VAL A 183 -19.81 -13.75 14.13
CA VAL A 183 -18.68 -12.94 14.62
C VAL A 183 -19.13 -12.20 15.87
N LYS A 184 -18.56 -12.54 17.01
CA LYS A 184 -18.88 -11.90 18.30
C LYS A 184 -17.91 -10.79 18.61
N ALA A 185 -18.48 -9.60 18.88
CA ALA A 185 -17.72 -8.48 19.38
C ALA A 185 -17.29 -8.68 20.84
N LYS A 186 -16.12 -8.17 21.18
CA LYS A 186 -15.69 -8.08 22.57
C LYS A 186 -16.44 -6.95 23.27
N LEU A 187 -16.99 -7.26 24.46
CA LEU A 187 -17.84 -6.32 25.17
C LEU A 187 -17.09 -5.63 26.31
N GLY A 188 -17.44 -4.37 26.53
CA GLY A 188 -17.06 -3.63 27.70
C GLY A 188 -17.89 -4.05 28.95
N THR A 189 -17.61 -3.44 30.10
CA THR A 189 -18.30 -3.70 31.37
C THR A 189 -19.76 -3.27 31.37
N ASP A 190 -20.13 -2.43 30.40
CA ASP A 190 -21.52 -1.97 30.18
C ASP A 190 -22.31 -2.90 29.22
N GLY A 191 -21.68 -3.98 28.73
CA GLY A 191 -22.27 -4.95 27.82
C GLY A 191 -22.33 -4.49 26.35
N LYS A 192 -21.71 -3.37 26.01
CA LYS A 192 -21.62 -2.89 24.63
C LYS A 192 -20.32 -3.31 23.97
N PRO A 193 -20.27 -3.43 22.61
CA PRO A 193 -19.03 -3.67 21.89
C PRO A 193 -17.99 -2.59 22.18
N LEU A 194 -16.75 -3.02 22.38
CA LEU A 194 -15.63 -2.09 22.60
C LEU A 194 -15.34 -1.23 21.38
N ASN A 195 -15.42 -1.82 20.19
CA ASN A 195 -15.25 -1.10 18.92
C ASN A 195 -16.01 -1.80 17.80
N PRO A 196 -17.29 -1.50 17.56
CA PRO A 196 -18.08 -2.13 16.50
C PRO A 196 -17.58 -1.81 15.10
N LEU A 197 -16.94 -0.63 14.90
CA LEU A 197 -16.36 -0.24 13.62
C LEU A 197 -15.26 -1.21 13.17
N LEU A 198 -14.34 -1.57 14.07
CA LEU A 198 -13.27 -2.52 13.75
C LEU A 198 -13.77 -3.95 13.57
N VAL A 199 -14.82 -4.36 14.29
CA VAL A 199 -15.47 -5.66 14.07
C VAL A 199 -16.08 -5.75 12.67
N GLN A 200 -16.76 -4.69 12.24
CA GLN A 200 -17.32 -4.60 10.90
C GLN A 200 -16.25 -4.56 9.80
N ALA A 201 -15.22 -3.75 10.00
CA ALA A 201 -14.13 -3.59 9.04
C ALA A 201 -13.32 -4.88 8.84
N PHE A 202 -13.24 -5.72 9.88
CA PHE A 202 -12.58 -7.02 9.81
C PHE A 202 -13.09 -7.87 8.63
N LEU A 203 -14.36 -7.77 8.28
CA LEU A 203 -15.01 -8.57 7.24
C LEU A 203 -14.46 -8.28 5.83
N SER A 204 -13.94 -7.08 5.59
CA SER A 204 -13.34 -6.70 4.29
C SER A 204 -11.81 -6.51 4.33
N ALA A 205 -11.21 -6.58 5.52
CA ALA A 205 -9.77 -6.42 5.68
C ALA A 205 -9.01 -7.74 5.87
N ASN A 206 -9.72 -8.85 6.13
CA ASN A 206 -9.08 -10.12 6.46
C ASN A 206 -9.61 -11.26 5.57
N TYR A 207 -8.73 -11.85 4.81
CA TYR A 207 -9.06 -12.94 3.90
C TYR A 207 -9.26 -14.27 4.62
N VAL A 208 -10.01 -15.15 3.95
CA VAL A 208 -10.32 -16.51 4.39
C VAL A 208 -9.28 -17.46 3.80
N LEU A 209 -8.87 -18.47 4.58
CA LEU A 209 -7.91 -19.49 4.18
C LEU A 209 -8.53 -20.88 4.32
N GLN A 210 -8.16 -21.77 3.41
CA GLN A 210 -8.65 -23.14 3.45
C GLN A 210 -8.19 -23.86 4.73
N LYS A 211 -9.13 -24.39 5.49
CA LYS A 211 -8.87 -25.16 6.71
C LYS A 211 -7.95 -26.36 6.45
N ALA A 212 -8.22 -27.14 5.39
CA ALA A 212 -7.45 -28.33 5.07
C ALA A 212 -5.99 -28.03 4.73
N TRP A 213 -5.72 -26.94 3.99
CA TRP A 213 -4.36 -26.46 3.73
C TRP A 213 -3.70 -25.96 5.02
N THR A 214 -4.41 -25.15 5.80
CA THR A 214 -3.90 -24.63 7.08
C THR A 214 -3.50 -25.76 8.03
N GLN A 215 -4.28 -26.84 8.11
CA GLN A 215 -3.92 -28.02 8.91
C GLN A 215 -2.66 -28.72 8.40
N LYS A 216 -2.43 -28.77 7.08
CA LYS A 216 -1.17 -29.28 6.51
C LYS A 216 0.00 -28.40 6.87
N LEU A 217 -0.18 -27.07 6.83
CA LEU A 217 0.84 -26.11 7.26
C LEU A 217 1.17 -26.29 8.76
N GLU A 218 0.16 -26.40 9.61
CA GLU A 218 0.34 -26.66 11.04
C GLU A 218 1.10 -27.99 11.29
N ALA A 219 0.75 -29.05 10.58
CA ALA A 219 1.37 -30.36 10.76
C ALA A 219 2.86 -30.41 10.39
N ARG A 220 3.31 -29.55 9.45
CA ARG A 220 4.72 -29.45 9.05
C ARG A 220 5.51 -28.39 9.85
N SER A 221 4.85 -27.58 10.67
CA SER A 221 5.45 -26.50 11.43
C SER A 221 5.70 -26.94 12.89
N ALA A 222 6.93 -26.81 13.36
CA ALA A 222 7.29 -27.19 14.73
C ALA A 222 6.68 -26.24 15.79
N ASP A 223 6.56 -24.97 15.45
CA ASP A 223 6.05 -23.90 16.32
C ASP A 223 5.51 -22.70 15.51
N ALA A 224 5.10 -21.65 16.20
CA ALA A 224 4.59 -20.41 15.60
C ALA A 224 5.61 -19.71 14.68
N THR A 225 6.89 -19.78 15.02
CA THR A 225 7.96 -19.18 14.20
C THR A 225 8.11 -19.94 12.89
N ALA A 226 8.16 -21.27 12.95
CA ALA A 226 8.24 -22.15 11.77
C ALA A 226 7.02 -21.98 10.87
N LEU A 227 5.82 -21.88 11.45
CA LEU A 227 4.59 -21.66 10.69
C LEU A 227 4.65 -20.35 9.91
N LYS A 228 5.05 -19.26 10.55
CA LYS A 228 5.15 -17.93 9.93
C LYS A 228 6.31 -17.82 8.93
N ALA A 229 7.35 -18.64 9.06
CA ALA A 229 8.51 -18.66 8.17
C ALA A 229 8.36 -19.61 6.97
N ASP A 230 7.31 -20.44 6.94
CA ASP A 230 7.03 -21.34 5.81
C ASP A 230 6.77 -20.51 4.54
N VAL A 231 7.33 -20.92 3.41
CA VAL A 231 7.21 -20.20 2.13
C VAL A 231 5.81 -20.31 1.53
N ALA A 232 5.02 -21.29 1.97
CA ALA A 232 3.67 -21.59 1.51
C ALA A 232 3.55 -21.73 -0.02
N ALA A 233 4.49 -22.42 -0.64
CA ALA A 233 4.50 -22.65 -2.09
C ALA A 233 3.31 -23.52 -2.58
N ASP A 234 2.65 -24.23 -1.66
CA ASP A 234 1.52 -25.12 -1.90
C ASP A 234 0.18 -24.53 -1.43
N VAL A 235 0.11 -23.21 -1.23
CA VAL A 235 -1.11 -22.57 -0.75
C VAL A 235 -2.28 -22.77 -1.72
N VAL A 236 -3.48 -22.96 -1.16
CA VAL A 236 -4.72 -23.12 -1.91
C VAL A 236 -5.44 -21.77 -1.93
N TYR A 237 -5.89 -21.35 -3.10
CA TYR A 237 -6.45 -20.03 -3.35
C TYR A 237 -7.97 -20.06 -3.45
N SER A 238 -8.63 -18.96 -3.18
CA SER A 238 -10.04 -18.75 -3.52
C SER A 238 -10.22 -17.71 -4.63
N GLY A 239 -9.23 -16.86 -4.85
CA GLY A 239 -9.29 -15.73 -5.78
C GLY A 239 -9.04 -16.10 -7.25
N PRO A 240 -9.26 -15.12 -8.16
CA PRO A 240 -9.17 -15.33 -9.61
C PRO A 240 -7.76 -15.55 -10.15
N TYR A 241 -6.73 -15.23 -9.37
CA TYR A 241 -5.33 -15.37 -9.77
C TYR A 241 -4.52 -16.07 -8.67
N HIS A 242 -3.44 -16.71 -9.10
CA HIS A 242 -2.45 -17.30 -8.20
C HIS A 242 -1.03 -17.00 -8.65
N SER A 243 -0.07 -17.15 -7.74
CA SER A 243 1.36 -16.96 -8.03
C SER A 243 1.83 -17.92 -9.12
N PHE A 244 2.55 -17.39 -10.10
CA PHE A 244 3.07 -18.17 -11.21
C PHE A 244 4.59 -18.16 -11.27
N TYR A 245 5.19 -16.96 -11.13
CA TYR A 245 6.64 -16.77 -11.18
C TYR A 245 7.02 -15.51 -10.40
N ALA A 246 8.18 -15.53 -9.76
CA ALA A 246 8.77 -14.35 -9.14
C ALA A 246 10.29 -14.43 -9.17
N ASP A 247 10.94 -13.30 -9.49
CA ASP A 247 12.37 -13.07 -9.35
C ASP A 247 12.65 -11.62 -8.93
N ASP A 248 13.91 -11.19 -8.97
CA ASP A 248 14.30 -9.83 -8.59
C ASP A 248 13.85 -8.74 -9.59
N THR A 249 13.30 -9.12 -10.73
CA THR A 249 12.90 -8.20 -11.80
C THR A 249 11.39 -8.10 -12.00
N LYS A 250 10.65 -9.15 -11.66
CA LYS A 250 9.19 -9.20 -11.85
C LYS A 250 8.50 -10.24 -10.98
N VAL A 251 7.23 -10.00 -10.75
CA VAL A 251 6.27 -10.96 -10.16
C VAL A 251 5.17 -11.21 -11.17
N VAL A 252 4.82 -12.47 -11.40
CA VAL A 252 3.79 -12.86 -12.37
C VAL A 252 2.73 -13.71 -11.68
N PHE A 253 1.48 -13.32 -11.89
CA PHE A 253 0.30 -14.08 -11.51
C PHE A 253 -0.35 -14.65 -12.77
N VAL A 254 -0.98 -15.81 -12.64
CA VAL A 254 -1.78 -16.41 -13.71
C VAL A 254 -3.21 -16.61 -13.25
N ARG A 255 -4.16 -16.39 -14.15
CA ARG A 255 -5.60 -16.55 -13.89
C ARG A 255 -5.96 -18.01 -13.69
N ASP A 256 -6.81 -18.28 -12.72
CA ASP A 256 -7.49 -19.55 -12.58
C ASP A 256 -8.72 -19.58 -13.51
N ASP A 257 -8.65 -20.36 -14.58
CA ASP A 257 -9.76 -20.47 -15.53
C ASP A 257 -10.97 -21.25 -14.95
N ASN A 258 -10.83 -21.87 -13.77
CA ASN A 258 -11.92 -22.50 -13.02
C ASN A 258 -12.44 -21.63 -11.86
N TYR A 259 -12.00 -20.40 -11.75
CA TYR A 259 -12.38 -19.51 -10.66
C TYR A 259 -13.91 -19.40 -10.50
N TRP A 260 -14.39 -19.57 -9.28
CA TRP A 260 -15.83 -19.59 -8.94
C TRP A 260 -16.57 -18.30 -9.25
N GLY A 261 -15.91 -17.14 -9.19
CA GLY A 261 -16.52 -15.82 -9.42
C GLY A 261 -16.94 -15.56 -10.86
N GLN A 262 -16.68 -16.48 -11.80
CA GLN A 262 -17.31 -16.46 -13.14
C GLN A 262 -18.79 -16.84 -13.09
N ASP A 263 -19.31 -17.33 -11.96
CA ASP A 263 -20.74 -17.54 -11.76
C ASP A 263 -21.54 -16.25 -11.88
N ALA A 264 -22.77 -16.34 -12.37
CA ALA A 264 -23.65 -15.18 -12.57
C ALA A 264 -24.03 -14.45 -11.28
N SER A 265 -23.89 -15.08 -10.13
CA SER A 265 -24.10 -14.46 -8.82
C SER A 265 -22.94 -13.58 -8.34
N MET A 266 -21.83 -13.51 -9.11
CA MET A 266 -20.68 -12.66 -8.83
C MET A 266 -20.32 -11.81 -10.07
N PHE A 267 -19.21 -12.01 -10.72
CA PHE A 267 -18.80 -11.23 -11.89
C PHE A 267 -19.39 -11.74 -13.21
N GLY A 268 -19.91 -12.98 -13.25
CA GLY A 268 -20.52 -13.60 -14.44
C GLY A 268 -19.53 -13.91 -15.57
N LYS A 269 -18.23 -13.70 -15.36
CA LYS A 269 -17.13 -13.93 -16.31
C LYS A 269 -15.80 -13.99 -15.59
N LEU A 270 -14.78 -14.45 -16.29
CA LEU A 270 -13.40 -14.37 -15.83
C LEU A 270 -12.81 -12.97 -16.06
N PRO A 271 -11.80 -12.56 -15.28
CA PRO A 271 -11.01 -11.36 -15.59
C PRO A 271 -10.41 -11.45 -16.99
N ALA A 272 -10.28 -10.33 -17.69
CA ALA A 272 -9.83 -10.34 -19.08
C ALA A 272 -8.33 -10.74 -19.22
N PRO A 273 -7.37 -10.18 -18.46
CA PRO A 273 -5.97 -10.59 -18.54
C PRO A 273 -5.78 -12.02 -18.03
N LYS A 274 -5.01 -12.82 -18.76
CA LYS A 274 -4.60 -14.15 -18.31
C LYS A 274 -3.41 -14.07 -17.34
N TYR A 275 -2.51 -13.14 -17.58
CA TYR A 275 -1.37 -12.88 -16.72
C TYR A 275 -1.41 -11.46 -16.20
N LEU A 276 -1.02 -11.29 -14.94
CA LEU A 276 -0.70 -10.00 -14.34
C LEU A 276 0.80 -10.02 -14.03
N ALA A 277 1.55 -9.15 -14.68
CA ALA A 277 2.99 -9.08 -14.51
C ALA A 277 3.38 -7.74 -13.88
N HIS A 278 3.98 -7.78 -12.71
CA HIS A 278 4.44 -6.58 -12.02
C HIS A 278 5.96 -6.46 -12.17
N THR A 279 6.40 -5.52 -12.98
CA THR A 279 7.82 -5.22 -13.18
C THR A 279 8.35 -4.40 -12.00
N ILE A 280 9.51 -4.79 -11.47
CA ILE A 280 10.17 -4.12 -10.35
C ILE A 280 11.13 -3.07 -10.89
N PHE A 281 10.86 -1.80 -10.63
CA PHE A 281 11.73 -0.67 -10.97
C PHE A 281 12.39 -0.11 -9.72
N LYS A 282 13.58 0.45 -9.88
CA LYS A 282 14.35 1.03 -8.75
C LYS A 282 13.83 2.39 -8.29
N ASP A 283 13.23 3.14 -9.21
CA ASP A 283 12.79 4.51 -8.98
C ASP A 283 11.63 4.89 -9.91
N ASN A 284 11.01 6.02 -9.59
CA ASN A 284 9.89 6.56 -10.35
C ASN A 284 10.27 6.91 -11.80
N ALA A 285 11.49 7.34 -12.05
CA ALA A 285 11.91 7.77 -13.39
C ALA A 285 11.94 6.59 -14.38
N ALA A 286 12.49 5.45 -13.96
CA ALA A 286 12.51 4.23 -14.78
C ALA A 286 11.10 3.74 -15.09
N GLY A 287 10.22 3.70 -14.10
CA GLY A 287 8.83 3.29 -14.29
C GLY A 287 8.02 4.26 -15.17
N SER A 288 8.28 5.57 -15.07
CA SER A 288 7.63 6.58 -15.94
C SER A 288 8.04 6.42 -17.41
N ILE A 289 9.29 6.07 -17.69
CA ILE A 289 9.76 5.76 -19.06
C ILE A 289 9.04 4.52 -19.58
N ALA A 290 8.95 3.46 -18.79
CA ALA A 290 8.28 2.22 -19.19
C ALA A 290 6.79 2.43 -19.48
N LEU A 291 6.09 3.26 -18.68
CA LEU A 291 4.71 3.66 -18.94
C LEU A 291 4.59 4.41 -20.28
N ALA A 292 5.47 5.39 -20.51
CA ALA A 292 5.45 6.18 -21.74
C ALA A 292 5.73 5.32 -23.01
N GLN A 293 6.55 4.29 -22.86
CA GLN A 293 6.89 3.37 -23.97
C GLN A 293 5.86 2.25 -24.19
N GLY A 294 4.83 2.14 -23.32
CA GLY A 294 3.83 1.08 -23.39
C GLY A 294 4.31 -0.28 -22.90
N GLU A 295 5.42 -0.31 -22.17
CA GLU A 295 5.91 -1.52 -21.49
C GLU A 295 5.11 -1.83 -20.22
N VAL A 296 4.47 -0.82 -19.66
CA VAL A 296 3.57 -0.89 -18.49
C VAL A 296 2.20 -0.39 -18.91
N ASP A 297 1.16 -1.13 -18.53
CA ASP A 297 -0.25 -0.75 -18.77
C ASP A 297 -0.81 0.07 -17.62
N VAL A 298 -0.50 -0.32 -16.38
CA VAL A 298 -1.00 0.33 -15.16
C VAL A 298 0.17 0.73 -14.27
N SER A 299 0.38 2.03 -14.11
CA SER A 299 1.39 2.56 -13.22
C SER A 299 0.78 3.02 -11.91
N GLN A 300 1.17 2.38 -10.82
CA GLN A 300 0.73 2.68 -9.46
C GLN A 300 1.76 3.53 -8.70
N GLN A 301 2.76 4.06 -9.39
CA GLN A 301 3.78 4.95 -8.84
C GLN A 301 3.57 6.40 -9.28
N PHE A 302 4.28 7.33 -8.64
CA PHE A 302 4.31 8.71 -9.09
C PHE A 302 4.97 8.85 -10.46
N ASN A 303 4.23 9.43 -11.41
CA ASN A 303 4.70 9.78 -12.74
C ASN A 303 4.75 11.32 -12.84
N SER A 304 5.93 11.90 -12.74
CA SER A 304 6.07 13.35 -12.81
C SER A 304 5.59 13.89 -14.16
N ASN A 305 4.89 15.03 -14.13
CA ASN A 305 4.38 15.70 -15.32
C ASN A 305 3.49 14.80 -16.21
N ILE A 306 2.63 13.99 -15.59
CA ILE A 306 1.73 13.08 -16.33
C ILE A 306 0.94 13.79 -17.43
N GLN A 307 0.54 15.04 -17.21
CA GLN A 307 -0.13 15.89 -18.19
C GLN A 307 0.70 16.13 -19.47
N VAL A 308 2.03 16.13 -19.37
CA VAL A 308 2.91 16.30 -20.55
C VAL A 308 2.86 15.07 -21.43
N LEU A 309 2.85 13.89 -20.84
CA LEU A 309 2.75 12.62 -21.58
C LEU A 309 1.39 12.51 -22.27
N TRP A 310 0.34 12.85 -21.59
CA TRP A 310 -1.03 12.77 -22.09
C TRP A 310 -1.37 13.90 -23.07
N LEU A 311 -1.27 15.16 -22.63
CA LEU A 311 -1.76 16.30 -23.39
C LEU A 311 -0.76 16.82 -24.43
N SER A 312 0.53 16.75 -24.16
CA SER A 312 1.56 17.34 -25.04
C SER A 312 2.12 16.38 -26.06
N TYR A 313 2.28 15.12 -25.71
CA TYR A 313 2.84 14.11 -26.62
C TYR A 313 1.78 13.26 -27.30
N GLY A 314 0.52 13.36 -26.87
CA GLY A 314 -0.59 12.60 -27.45
C GLY A 314 -0.42 11.08 -27.30
N LEU A 315 0.24 10.64 -26.24
CA LEU A 315 0.34 9.23 -25.92
C LEU A 315 -1.01 8.72 -25.40
N PRO A 316 -1.34 7.42 -25.58
CA PRO A 316 -2.60 6.84 -25.11
C PRO A 316 -2.55 6.61 -23.60
N ILE A 317 -2.22 7.66 -22.85
CA ILE A 317 -2.13 7.64 -21.39
C ILE A 317 -3.32 8.40 -20.85
N SER A 318 -3.98 7.82 -19.85
CA SER A 318 -5.07 8.46 -19.12
C SER A 318 -4.91 8.27 -17.60
N THR A 319 -5.72 8.97 -16.85
CA THR A 319 -5.79 8.92 -15.40
C THR A 319 -7.24 8.87 -14.97
N TYR A 320 -7.53 8.54 -13.70
CA TYR A 320 -8.91 8.41 -13.23
C TYR A 320 -9.70 9.74 -13.35
N LEU A 321 -9.09 10.87 -12.99
CA LEU A 321 -9.63 12.20 -13.20
C LEU A 321 -9.01 12.81 -14.47
N PRO A 322 -9.79 13.47 -15.34
CA PRO A 322 -9.28 14.05 -16.58
C PRO A 322 -8.39 15.29 -16.34
N ASP A 323 -8.55 15.95 -15.21
CA ASP A 323 -7.86 17.16 -14.82
C ASP A 323 -7.15 17.02 -13.48
N ALA A 324 -6.25 17.96 -13.16
CA ALA A 324 -5.58 17.99 -11.86
C ALA A 324 -6.61 17.93 -10.71
N PRO A 325 -6.35 17.07 -9.71
CA PRO A 325 -5.12 16.37 -9.38
C PRO A 325 -4.90 15.01 -10.08
N TYR A 326 -5.61 14.67 -11.11
CA TYR A 326 -5.54 13.46 -11.96
C TYR A 326 -5.90 12.14 -11.27
N GLY A 327 -5.78 12.05 -9.97
CA GLY A 327 -6.13 10.90 -9.13
C GLY A 327 -6.98 11.29 -7.94
N ILE A 328 -7.60 10.31 -7.31
CA ILE A 328 -8.37 10.52 -6.08
C ILE A 328 -7.41 10.62 -4.90
N GLY A 329 -7.48 11.71 -4.15
CA GLY A 329 -6.69 11.86 -2.91
C GLY A 329 -7.19 10.87 -1.85
N ALA A 330 -6.36 9.92 -1.50
CA ALA A 330 -6.65 8.89 -0.51
C ALA A 330 -5.45 8.62 0.42
N SER A 331 -4.45 9.49 0.39
CA SER A 331 -3.27 9.43 1.27
C SER A 331 -2.81 10.83 1.63
N LEU A 332 -2.32 10.97 2.83
CA LEU A 332 -1.77 12.21 3.36
C LEU A 332 -0.28 12.01 3.66
N PRO A 333 0.65 12.17 2.69
CA PRO A 333 2.07 12.17 2.97
C PRO A 333 2.40 13.26 3.97
N THR A 334 2.87 12.84 5.12
CA THR A 334 2.96 13.65 6.32
C THR A 334 4.40 13.66 6.82
N ALA A 335 4.91 14.85 7.14
CA ALA A 335 6.16 15.00 7.87
C ALA A 335 5.89 14.85 9.36
N TYR A 336 6.48 13.82 9.96
CA TYR A 336 6.45 13.53 11.38
C TYR A 336 7.64 14.16 12.07
N PHE A 337 7.43 14.59 13.29
CA PHE A 337 8.50 15.05 14.16
C PHE A 337 8.87 13.96 15.18
N ASN A 338 10.15 13.69 15.35
CA ASN A 338 10.65 12.94 16.50
C ASN A 338 10.59 13.83 17.74
N LEU A 339 9.58 13.64 18.57
CA LEU A 339 9.36 14.49 19.74
C LEU A 339 10.42 14.33 20.84
N LYS A 340 11.38 13.42 20.66
CA LYS A 340 12.55 13.26 21.55
C LYS A 340 13.78 14.05 21.10
N SER A 341 13.75 14.62 19.89
CA SER A 341 14.80 15.52 19.41
C SER A 341 14.67 16.88 20.09
N VAL A 342 15.81 17.52 20.40
CA VAL A 342 15.86 18.79 21.12
C VAL A 342 15.01 19.84 20.44
N GLY A 343 14.07 20.44 21.18
CA GLY A 343 13.16 21.47 20.71
C GLY A 343 11.97 20.94 19.90
N LEU A 344 11.99 19.72 19.34
CA LEU A 344 10.82 19.15 18.65
C LEU A 344 9.72 18.68 19.61
N ASP A 345 9.96 18.61 20.91
CA ASP A 345 8.95 18.49 21.95
C ASP A 345 8.10 19.78 22.10
N GLN A 346 8.60 20.95 21.59
CA GLN A 346 7.92 22.24 21.65
C GLN A 346 6.97 22.41 20.45
N ALA A 347 5.66 22.55 20.68
CA ALA A 347 4.69 22.77 19.60
C ALA A 347 5.00 24.03 18.77
N ALA A 348 5.58 25.08 19.39
CA ALA A 348 5.98 26.30 18.70
C ALA A 348 7.03 26.05 17.62
N VAL A 349 8.02 25.17 17.86
CA VAL A 349 9.05 24.81 16.87
C VAL A 349 8.40 24.05 15.70
N ARG A 350 7.59 23.05 16.00
CA ARG A 350 6.93 22.23 14.98
C ARG A 350 6.00 23.06 14.11
N LYS A 351 5.18 23.92 14.73
CA LYS A 351 4.26 24.81 14.01
C LYS A 351 5.00 25.87 13.20
N ALA A 352 6.07 26.43 13.72
CA ALA A 352 6.89 27.41 12.99
C ALA A 352 7.50 26.80 11.72
N ILE A 353 8.04 25.56 11.80
CA ILE A 353 8.53 24.84 10.63
C ILE A 353 7.39 24.65 9.63
N ALA A 354 6.22 24.14 10.06
CA ALA A 354 5.07 23.92 9.19
C ALA A 354 4.55 25.22 8.54
N MET A 355 4.55 26.34 9.25
CA MET A 355 4.16 27.66 8.71
C MET A 355 5.15 28.19 7.67
N ALA A 356 6.44 27.90 7.82
CA ALA A 356 7.48 28.37 6.92
C ALA A 356 7.53 27.62 5.59
N VAL A 357 6.96 26.40 5.49
CA VAL A 357 6.99 25.55 4.29
C VAL A 357 6.23 26.21 3.13
N ASP A 358 6.84 26.18 1.94
CA ASP A 358 6.24 26.63 0.68
C ASP A 358 5.44 25.51 0.03
N TYR A 359 4.19 25.31 0.47
CA TYR A 359 3.29 24.26 -0.04
C TYR A 359 2.94 24.44 -1.53
N PRO A 360 2.71 25.66 -2.06
CA PRO A 360 2.53 25.82 -3.51
C PRO A 360 3.69 25.24 -4.33
N THR A 361 4.93 25.42 -3.87
CA THR A 361 6.10 24.83 -4.53
C THR A 361 6.10 23.29 -4.44
N ILE A 362 5.69 22.71 -3.32
CA ILE A 362 5.53 21.26 -3.21
C ILE A 362 4.49 20.75 -4.22
N ILE A 363 3.32 21.38 -4.29
CA ILE A 363 2.23 20.94 -5.18
C ILE A 363 2.61 21.09 -6.65
N ALA A 364 3.19 22.24 -7.02
CA ALA A 364 3.54 22.50 -8.42
C ALA A 364 4.76 21.72 -8.90
N ASN A 365 5.80 21.60 -8.08
CA ASN A 365 7.09 21.07 -8.51
C ASN A 365 7.32 19.62 -8.06
N ALA A 366 7.08 19.32 -6.77
CA ALA A 366 7.25 17.95 -6.28
C ALA A 366 6.13 17.04 -6.79
N MET A 367 4.87 17.49 -6.68
CA MET A 367 3.70 16.72 -7.12
C MET A 367 3.30 16.93 -8.58
N THR A 368 3.89 17.91 -9.26
CA THR A 368 3.50 18.28 -10.64
C THR A 368 1.98 18.42 -10.84
N ASN A 369 1.34 19.12 -9.87
CA ASN A 369 -0.10 19.34 -9.75
C ASN A 369 -0.96 18.08 -9.50
N GLN A 370 -0.38 16.96 -9.07
CA GLN A 370 -1.10 15.75 -8.69
C GLN A 370 -1.51 15.76 -7.20
N SER A 371 -1.90 16.91 -6.69
CA SER A 371 -2.38 17.13 -5.32
C SER A 371 -3.38 18.27 -5.31
N ALA A 372 -4.43 18.17 -4.51
CA ALA A 372 -5.24 19.31 -4.15
C ALA A 372 -4.41 20.33 -3.37
N THR A 373 -4.78 21.62 -3.44
CA THR A 373 -4.15 22.69 -2.67
C THR A 373 -4.75 22.81 -1.27
N PHE A 374 -4.02 23.43 -0.34
CA PHE A 374 -4.55 23.66 1.02
C PHE A 374 -5.57 24.81 1.09
N ASP A 375 -5.74 25.57 0.02
CA ASP A 375 -6.85 26.52 -0.13
C ASP A 375 -8.14 25.80 -0.54
N GLN A 376 -8.03 24.74 -1.34
CA GLN A 376 -9.16 23.90 -1.74
C GLN A 376 -9.60 22.95 -0.60
N VAL A 377 -8.63 22.39 0.12
CA VAL A 377 -8.85 21.43 1.21
C VAL A 377 -8.10 21.92 2.45
N PRO A 378 -8.79 22.42 3.48
CA PRO A 378 -8.15 22.89 4.71
C PRO A 378 -7.37 21.76 5.40
N ARG A 379 -6.28 22.12 6.08
CA ARG A 379 -5.49 21.16 6.85
C ARG A 379 -6.34 20.51 7.93
N SER A 380 -6.30 19.22 7.92
CA SER A 380 -6.95 18.36 8.89
C SER A 380 -6.32 16.96 8.82
N LEU A 381 -6.96 15.99 9.41
CA LEU A 381 -6.61 14.57 9.27
C LEU A 381 -7.52 13.86 8.26
N MET A 382 -8.27 14.63 7.45
CA MET A 382 -9.26 14.12 6.52
C MET A 382 -8.77 14.19 5.08
N ASN A 383 -9.06 13.16 4.30
CA ASN A 383 -8.85 13.15 2.86
C ASN A 383 -9.73 14.21 2.16
N PRO A 384 -9.36 14.63 0.94
CA PRO A 384 -10.13 15.61 0.17
C PRO A 384 -11.38 14.99 -0.49
N THR A 385 -12.14 14.19 0.26
CA THR A 385 -13.42 13.61 -0.16
C THR A 385 -14.59 14.31 0.54
N PRO A 386 -15.73 14.48 -0.12
CA PRO A 386 -16.87 15.16 0.51
C PRO A 386 -17.31 14.52 1.83
N GLY A 387 -17.29 13.18 1.92
CA GLY A 387 -17.67 12.44 3.11
C GLY A 387 -16.76 12.73 4.29
N GLU A 388 -15.44 12.67 4.11
CA GLU A 388 -14.50 12.95 5.18
C GLU A 388 -14.48 14.44 5.56
N GLN A 389 -14.56 15.34 4.59
CA GLN A 389 -14.60 16.77 4.85
C GLN A 389 -15.88 17.22 5.59
N ALA A 390 -16.96 16.46 5.53
CA ALA A 390 -18.18 16.72 6.31
C ALA A 390 -18.09 16.35 7.80
N LEU A 391 -17.08 15.56 8.18
CA LEU A 391 -16.95 15.01 9.54
C LEU A 391 -16.48 16.00 10.60
N TYR A 392 -16.00 17.19 10.22
CA TYR A 392 -15.60 18.22 11.19
C TYR A 392 -16.16 19.58 10.83
N ASP A 393 -16.11 20.53 11.76
CA ASP A 393 -16.55 21.91 11.55
C ASP A 393 -15.38 22.77 11.06
N HIS A 394 -15.35 23.08 9.76
CA HIS A 394 -14.34 23.92 9.15
C HIS A 394 -14.26 25.33 9.76
N ALA A 395 -15.41 25.90 10.16
CA ALA A 395 -15.45 27.23 10.74
C ALA A 395 -14.80 27.25 12.13
N ALA A 396 -15.02 26.20 12.92
CA ALA A 396 -14.42 26.09 14.26
C ALA A 396 -12.89 26.03 14.25
N VAL A 397 -12.29 25.47 13.19
CA VAL A 397 -10.83 25.30 13.07
C VAL A 397 -10.15 26.30 12.11
N ALA A 398 -10.91 27.23 11.53
CA ALA A 398 -10.41 28.18 10.54
C ALA A 398 -9.25 29.06 11.05
N SER A 399 -9.32 29.51 12.31
CA SER A 399 -8.29 30.34 12.92
C SER A 399 -6.98 29.58 13.24
N LEU A 400 -6.99 28.25 13.18
CA LEU A 400 -5.83 27.40 13.42
C LEU A 400 -5.07 27.05 12.12
N GLN A 401 -5.69 27.34 10.97
CA GLN A 401 -5.06 27.12 9.66
C GLN A 401 -3.88 28.07 9.44
N TRP A 402 -2.95 27.65 8.59
CA TRP A 402 -1.82 28.47 8.13
C TRP A 402 -1.65 28.31 6.62
N ALA A 403 -1.30 29.39 5.93
CA ALA A 403 -1.16 29.40 4.46
C ALA A 403 0.12 28.71 3.97
N GLY A 404 1.14 28.66 4.80
CA GLY A 404 2.51 28.31 4.40
C GLY A 404 3.29 29.53 3.89
N ASN A 405 4.60 29.37 3.78
CA ASN A 405 5.56 30.44 3.43
C ASN A 405 5.43 31.69 4.31
N ASP A 406 4.89 31.54 5.52
CA ASP A 406 4.75 32.61 6.53
C ASP A 406 6.01 32.68 7.40
N ILE A 407 7.07 33.20 6.82
CA ILE A 407 8.40 33.29 7.47
C ILE A 407 8.38 34.22 8.69
N GLU A 408 7.72 35.37 8.58
CA GLU A 408 7.69 36.35 9.66
C GLU A 408 6.80 35.87 10.83
N GLY A 409 5.64 35.24 10.54
CA GLY A 409 4.81 34.65 11.57
C GLY A 409 5.53 33.48 12.29
N ALA A 410 6.25 32.65 11.55
CA ALA A 410 7.05 31.55 12.11
C ALA A 410 8.17 32.08 13.04
N LYS A 411 8.92 33.12 12.62
CA LYS A 411 9.94 33.77 13.47
C LYS A 411 9.33 34.38 14.73
N ALA A 412 8.22 35.10 14.59
CA ALA A 412 7.53 35.71 15.72
C ALA A 412 7.05 34.64 16.75
N MET A 413 6.58 33.51 16.27
CA MET A 413 6.18 32.38 17.12
C MET A 413 7.37 31.79 17.89
N LEU A 414 8.52 31.58 17.24
CA LEU A 414 9.74 31.13 17.89
C LEU A 414 10.24 32.13 18.92
N ASP A 415 10.22 33.46 18.58
CA ASP A 415 10.61 34.52 19.48
C ASP A 415 9.71 34.58 20.73
N ALA A 416 8.40 34.41 20.56
CA ALA A 416 7.43 34.37 21.66
C ALA A 416 7.65 33.16 22.59
N ALA A 417 8.11 32.04 22.03
CA ALA A 417 8.50 30.86 22.77
C ALA A 417 9.91 30.92 23.37
N ASN A 418 10.58 32.07 23.26
CA ASN A 418 11.97 32.29 23.69
C ASN A 418 13.01 31.38 23.02
N ILE A 419 12.75 30.97 21.76
CA ILE A 419 13.65 30.19 20.91
C ILE A 419 14.30 31.20 19.94
N LYS A 420 15.53 31.62 20.25
CA LYS A 420 16.21 32.74 19.58
C LYS A 420 17.63 32.38 19.23
N ASP A 421 18.18 33.06 18.24
CA ASP A 421 19.62 33.10 17.98
C ASP A 421 20.25 33.94 19.07
N THR A 422 20.93 33.32 20.02
CA THR A 422 21.55 34.00 21.19
C THR A 422 23.03 34.25 21.01
N ASN A 423 23.69 33.55 20.08
CA ASN A 423 25.10 33.70 19.79
C ASN A 423 25.39 34.54 18.53
N GLY A 424 24.38 34.79 17.68
CA GLY A 424 24.46 35.66 16.50
C GLY A 424 25.00 34.93 15.24
N ASP A 425 24.95 33.60 15.20
CA ASP A 425 25.44 32.83 14.06
C ASP A 425 24.39 32.57 12.98
N GLY A 426 23.13 32.94 13.24
CA GLY A 426 22.00 32.77 12.33
C GLY A 426 21.10 31.60 12.65
N ASN A 427 21.50 30.71 13.56
CA ASN A 427 20.71 29.58 14.02
C ASN A 427 20.08 29.87 15.39
N ARG A 428 18.94 29.26 15.65
CA ARG A 428 18.22 29.44 16.92
C ARG A 428 18.57 28.33 17.90
N GLU A 429 18.59 28.65 19.18
CA GLU A 429 18.81 27.71 20.25
C GLU A 429 17.55 27.47 21.09
N PHE A 430 17.43 26.24 21.60
CA PHE A 430 16.52 25.88 22.67
C PHE A 430 17.31 25.37 23.87
N ASN A 431 17.17 26.05 25.02
CA ASN A 431 17.92 25.73 26.25
C ASN A 431 19.46 25.69 26.04
N GLY A 432 19.97 26.54 25.18
CA GLY A 432 21.41 26.66 24.87
C GLY A 432 21.93 25.58 23.89
N THR A 433 21.04 24.82 23.28
CA THR A 433 21.36 23.85 22.21
C THR A 433 20.82 24.37 20.88
N GLU A 434 21.68 24.48 19.88
CA GLU A 434 21.33 24.86 18.53
C GLU A 434 20.33 23.86 17.91
N LEU A 435 19.33 24.40 17.20
CA LEU A 435 18.33 23.60 16.53
C LEU A 435 18.87 23.12 15.18
N HIS A 436 19.37 21.90 15.19
CA HIS A 436 19.87 21.19 14.01
C HIS A 436 19.11 19.90 13.81
N TYR A 437 18.50 19.70 12.62
CA TYR A 437 17.71 18.51 12.31
C TYR A 437 18.10 17.87 10.99
N VAL A 438 17.85 16.56 10.89
CA VAL A 438 17.92 15.83 9.63
C VAL A 438 16.51 15.44 9.21
N ALA A 439 16.11 15.90 8.04
CA ALA A 439 14.85 15.55 7.41
C ALA A 439 15.07 14.37 6.44
N THR A 440 14.23 13.34 6.55
CA THR A 440 14.51 12.02 5.94
C THR A 440 13.27 11.49 5.22
N CYS A 441 13.50 10.89 4.06
CA CYS A 441 12.53 10.05 3.35
C CYS A 441 13.27 9.00 2.51
N PRO A 442 12.56 7.98 1.95
CA PRO A 442 13.22 6.95 1.17
C PRO A 442 13.91 7.47 -0.10
N ASN A 443 15.05 6.87 -0.44
CA ASN A 443 15.72 7.12 -1.70
C ASN A 443 14.87 6.67 -2.90
N GLY A 444 14.92 7.43 -4.00
CA GLY A 444 14.20 7.12 -5.25
C GLY A 444 12.73 7.54 -5.29
N TRP A 445 12.16 7.98 -4.16
CA TRP A 445 10.79 8.52 -4.09
C TRP A 445 10.82 10.02 -4.36
N SER A 446 10.86 10.36 -5.65
CA SER A 446 11.20 11.71 -6.11
C SER A 446 10.23 12.81 -5.66
N ASP A 447 8.93 12.51 -5.55
CA ASP A 447 7.91 13.40 -5.01
C ASP A 447 8.17 13.72 -3.53
N TRP A 448 8.51 12.71 -2.73
CA TRP A 448 8.83 12.89 -1.31
C TRP A 448 10.17 13.60 -1.10
N GLN A 449 11.20 13.21 -1.87
CA GLN A 449 12.51 13.84 -1.78
C GLN A 449 12.40 15.35 -2.07
N ALA A 450 11.73 15.73 -3.17
CA ALA A 450 11.53 17.13 -3.50
C ALA A 450 10.70 17.89 -2.44
N ALA A 451 9.70 17.24 -1.84
CA ALA A 451 8.91 17.86 -0.77
C ALA A 451 9.73 18.10 0.50
N ILE A 452 10.54 17.11 0.92
CA ILE A 452 11.35 17.25 2.15
C ILE A 452 12.48 18.26 1.97
N GLU A 453 13.02 18.43 0.76
CA GLU A 453 13.97 19.51 0.45
C GLU A 453 13.34 20.91 0.62
N VAL A 454 12.06 21.06 0.29
CA VAL A 454 11.33 22.32 0.55
C VAL A 454 11.17 22.55 2.06
N VAL A 455 10.95 21.49 2.84
CA VAL A 455 10.92 21.60 4.32
C VAL A 455 12.28 22.05 4.87
N ALA A 456 13.37 21.46 4.38
CA ALA A 456 14.72 21.86 4.78
C ALA A 456 15.01 23.32 4.45
N ALA A 457 14.68 23.74 3.23
CA ALA A 457 14.83 25.13 2.81
C ALA A 457 13.97 26.12 3.63
N ALA A 458 12.81 25.70 4.12
CA ALA A 458 11.96 26.50 4.99
C ALA A 458 12.59 26.70 6.38
N GLY A 459 13.21 25.67 6.96
CA GLY A 459 13.94 25.76 8.23
C GLY A 459 15.02 26.85 8.21
N ALA A 460 15.84 26.85 7.17
CA ALA A 460 16.91 27.85 7.01
C ALA A 460 16.39 29.31 7.02
N LYS A 461 15.19 29.55 6.46
CA LYS A 461 14.58 30.90 6.43
C LYS A 461 14.16 31.40 7.81
N ILE A 462 13.95 30.52 8.77
CA ILE A 462 13.51 30.84 10.14
C ILE A 462 14.61 30.64 11.20
N GLY A 463 15.85 30.37 10.76
CA GLY A 463 17.00 30.15 11.65
C GLY A 463 17.01 28.79 12.31
N ILE A 464 16.53 27.75 11.62
CA ILE A 464 16.63 26.35 12.04
C ILE A 464 17.38 25.60 10.93
N ASP A 465 18.53 25.01 11.27
CA ASP A 465 19.31 24.23 10.31
C ASP A 465 18.65 22.85 10.10
N ILE A 466 18.19 22.61 8.88
CA ILE A 466 17.60 21.32 8.48
C ILE A 466 18.35 20.80 7.25
N THR A 467 19.01 19.69 7.41
CA THR A 467 19.66 18.94 6.32
C THR A 467 18.80 17.76 5.87
N THR A 468 19.08 17.19 4.70
CA THR A 468 18.32 16.05 4.17
C THR A 468 19.17 14.78 4.12
N ASN A 469 18.52 13.61 4.30
CA ASN A 469 19.12 12.30 4.17
C ASN A 469 18.12 11.31 3.53
N PHE A 470 18.55 10.52 2.55
CA PHE A 470 17.69 9.64 1.77
C PHE A 470 18.22 8.19 1.79
N PRO A 471 17.94 7.43 2.86
CA PRO A 471 18.33 6.02 2.93
C PRO A 471 17.45 5.15 2.02
N GLU A 472 17.95 3.97 1.69
CA GLU A 472 17.17 2.94 1.01
C GLU A 472 15.94 2.53 1.84
N TRP A 473 14.84 2.19 1.15
CA TRP A 473 13.55 1.86 1.80
C TRP A 473 13.68 0.79 2.89
N SER A 474 14.43 -0.28 2.62
CA SER A 474 14.63 -1.38 3.59
C SER A 474 15.30 -0.93 4.90
N VAL A 475 16.16 0.07 4.85
CA VAL A 475 16.77 0.69 6.05
C VAL A 475 15.79 1.64 6.69
N TYR A 476 15.18 2.53 5.89
CA TYR A 476 14.24 3.54 6.36
C TYR A 476 13.10 2.94 7.19
N GLN A 477 12.38 1.99 6.63
CA GLN A 477 11.22 1.37 7.28
C GLN A 477 11.57 0.71 8.62
N THR A 478 12.72 0.03 8.72
CA THR A 478 13.11 -0.66 9.95
C THR A 478 13.46 0.29 11.10
N VAL A 479 13.73 1.55 10.79
CA VAL A 479 14.02 2.60 11.78
C VAL A 479 12.75 3.34 12.18
N VAL A 480 12.03 3.90 11.21
CA VAL A 480 10.88 4.80 11.50
C VAL A 480 9.68 4.06 12.07
N THR A 481 9.52 2.77 11.80
CA THR A 481 8.40 1.98 12.33
C THR A 481 8.66 1.39 13.73
N LYS A 482 9.81 1.72 14.34
CA LYS A 482 10.10 1.36 15.74
C LYS A 482 9.64 2.46 16.67
N SER A 483 8.68 2.16 17.54
CA SER A 483 8.21 3.10 18.55
C SER A 483 8.69 2.79 19.98
N ASP A 484 9.38 1.67 20.18
CA ASP A 484 9.92 1.23 21.47
C ASP A 484 11.28 1.85 21.84
N ALA A 485 11.96 2.46 20.88
CA ALA A 485 13.24 3.13 21.08
C ALA A 485 13.22 4.55 20.54
N PRO A 486 14.05 5.47 21.06
CA PRO A 486 14.27 6.75 20.40
C PRO A 486 14.76 6.50 18.98
N LEU A 487 14.25 7.28 18.02
CA LEU A 487 14.81 7.28 16.68
C LEU A 487 16.28 7.69 16.75
N PRO A 488 17.18 7.08 15.98
CA PRO A 488 18.57 7.46 15.96
C PRO A 488 18.74 8.88 15.39
N ALA A 489 19.88 9.49 15.66
CA ALA A 489 20.27 10.77 15.06
C ALA A 489 20.15 10.65 13.53
N GLY A 490 19.59 11.69 12.90
CA GLY A 490 19.29 11.70 11.47
C GLY A 490 17.86 11.28 11.10
N TYR A 491 16.99 11.08 12.09
CA TYR A 491 15.55 10.85 11.94
C TYR A 491 14.78 11.83 12.85
N ASP A 492 14.97 13.13 12.63
CA ASP A 492 14.32 14.17 13.41
C ASP A 492 13.00 14.62 12.79
N ILE A 493 12.98 14.78 11.46
CA ILE A 493 11.79 15.02 10.65
C ILE A 493 11.75 13.93 9.58
N PHE A 494 10.68 13.17 9.48
CA PHE A 494 10.64 12.06 8.52
C PHE A 494 9.26 11.91 7.90
N MET A 495 9.22 11.53 6.62
CA MET A 495 7.97 11.36 5.91
C MET A 495 7.44 9.94 6.04
N MET A 496 6.15 9.84 6.36
CA MET A 496 5.37 8.61 6.21
C MET A 496 4.01 8.97 5.60
N TRP A 497 3.37 7.97 4.99
CA TRP A 497 1.96 8.10 4.62
C TRP A 497 1.09 8.00 5.87
N THR A 498 -0.14 8.42 5.76
CA THR A 498 -1.20 8.03 6.68
C THR A 498 -2.01 6.91 6.02
N ASP A 499 -2.82 6.22 6.81
CA ASP A 499 -3.74 5.24 6.25
C ASP A 499 -4.61 5.87 5.17
N GLY A 500 -4.85 5.09 4.12
CA GLY A 500 -5.57 5.54 2.94
C GLY A 500 -7.09 5.59 3.13
N ALA A 501 -7.82 5.17 2.13
CA ALA A 501 -9.25 4.93 2.22
C ALA A 501 -9.51 3.48 2.65
N GLY A 502 -10.40 3.27 3.59
CA GLY A 502 -10.75 1.95 4.08
C GLY A 502 -12.00 1.99 4.95
N PRO A 503 -12.59 0.86 5.30
CA PRO A 503 -13.84 0.81 6.04
C PRO A 503 -13.74 1.36 7.47
N THR A 504 -12.52 1.57 7.98
CA THR A 504 -12.26 2.19 9.29
C THR A 504 -11.89 3.66 9.20
N GLU A 505 -11.65 4.17 7.99
CA GLU A 505 -11.25 5.55 7.81
C GLU A 505 -12.45 6.53 7.90
N PRO A 506 -12.22 7.75 8.38
CA PRO A 506 -10.95 8.34 8.83
C PRO A 506 -10.57 8.04 10.29
N TRP A 507 -11.37 7.27 11.03
CA TRP A 507 -11.07 6.95 12.43
C TRP A 507 -9.71 6.28 12.59
N GLY A 508 -9.39 5.27 11.76
CA GLY A 508 -8.11 4.59 11.78
C GLY A 508 -6.94 5.54 11.61
N ARG A 509 -7.09 6.52 10.72
CA ARG A 509 -6.05 7.54 10.49
C ARG A 509 -5.78 8.41 11.71
N VAL A 510 -6.83 8.93 12.39
CA VAL A 510 -6.62 9.72 13.61
C VAL A 510 -6.11 8.88 14.77
N ASP A 511 -6.54 7.62 14.86
CA ASP A 511 -6.04 6.66 15.82
C ASP A 511 -4.54 6.40 15.62
N HIS A 512 -4.12 6.09 14.41
CA HIS A 512 -2.73 5.83 14.08
C HIS A 512 -1.82 7.06 14.21
N LEU A 513 -2.34 8.26 13.99
CA LEU A 513 -1.55 9.48 14.09
C LEU A 513 -1.41 9.99 15.53
N LEU A 514 -2.46 9.89 16.34
CA LEU A 514 -2.56 10.63 17.59
C LEU A 514 -2.64 9.74 18.84
N ASN A 515 -3.06 8.48 18.72
CA ASN A 515 -3.29 7.64 19.89
C ASN A 515 -1.97 7.20 20.54
N SER A 516 -1.81 7.53 21.82
CA SER A 516 -0.61 7.21 22.60
C SER A 516 -0.43 5.70 22.85
N ARG A 517 -1.44 4.87 22.62
CA ARG A 517 -1.34 3.40 22.76
C ARG A 517 -0.27 2.75 21.88
N TYR A 518 0.14 3.43 20.81
CA TYR A 518 1.18 2.96 19.92
C TYR A 518 2.59 3.32 20.37
N VAL A 519 2.74 4.28 21.30
CA VAL A 519 4.03 4.70 21.82
C VAL A 519 4.62 3.60 22.69
N GLY A 520 5.87 3.23 22.41
CA GLY A 520 6.56 2.17 23.16
C GLY A 520 6.31 0.74 22.69
N LEU A 521 5.60 0.55 21.57
CA LEU A 521 5.48 -0.78 20.96
C LEU A 521 6.78 -1.19 20.27
N ALA A 522 7.13 -2.48 20.33
CA ALA A 522 8.41 -3.00 19.81
C ALA A 522 8.54 -2.90 18.28
N SER A 523 7.44 -2.96 17.56
CA SER A 523 7.38 -2.72 16.11
C SER A 523 5.97 -2.23 15.79
N ASN A 524 5.87 -1.11 15.11
CA ASN A 524 4.59 -0.47 14.91
C ASN A 524 4.45 0.06 13.47
N TRP A 525 3.82 -0.71 12.62
CA TRP A 525 3.39 -0.25 11.30
C TRP A 525 2.15 0.66 11.36
N SER A 526 1.51 0.70 12.52
CA SER A 526 0.19 1.34 12.66
C SER A 526 0.23 2.82 12.98
N GLY A 527 1.39 3.45 13.13
CA GLY A 527 1.47 4.91 13.27
C GLY A 527 2.00 5.42 14.62
N ASN A 528 1.73 6.68 14.91
CA ASN A 528 2.29 7.48 16.01
C ASN A 528 3.82 7.37 16.13
N TRP A 529 4.48 7.36 15.00
CA TRP A 529 5.94 7.12 14.91
C TRP A 529 6.77 8.23 15.57
N GLY A 530 6.22 9.45 15.69
CA GLY A 530 6.87 10.56 16.38
C GLY A 530 6.85 10.49 17.90
N GLY A 531 6.04 9.60 18.48
CA GLY A 531 5.91 9.43 19.92
C GLY A 531 5.03 10.48 20.60
N TYR A 532 3.97 10.94 19.91
CA TYR A 532 2.99 11.90 20.44
C TYR A 532 2.11 11.27 21.50
N SER A 533 1.74 12.05 22.54
CA SER A 533 0.81 11.63 23.59
C SER A 533 -0.03 12.81 24.06
N ASN A 534 -1.34 12.67 23.97
CA ASN A 534 -2.30 13.62 24.48
C ASN A 534 -3.54 12.88 24.99
N PRO A 535 -3.83 12.91 26.33
CA PRO A 535 -4.95 12.18 26.91
C PRO A 535 -6.33 12.58 26.39
N ASP A 536 -6.50 13.86 25.98
CA ASP A 536 -7.78 14.32 25.42
C ASP A 536 -7.99 13.75 24.01
N ALA A 537 -6.92 13.65 23.20
CA ALA A 537 -6.97 12.98 21.92
C ALA A 537 -7.29 11.49 22.09
N ASP A 538 -6.58 10.79 22.98
CA ASP A 538 -6.81 9.38 23.27
C ASP A 538 -8.27 9.10 23.68
N LYS A 539 -8.84 9.98 24.51
CA LYS A 539 -10.24 9.87 24.94
C LYS A 539 -11.20 9.96 23.75
N LEU A 540 -11.08 11.01 22.95
CA LEU A 540 -11.96 11.24 21.79
C LEU A 540 -11.85 10.10 20.77
N ILE A 541 -10.63 9.64 20.47
CA ILE A 541 -10.39 8.52 19.55
C ILE A 541 -11.09 7.25 20.03
N ASN A 542 -11.02 6.94 21.32
CA ASN A 542 -11.66 5.76 21.88
C ASN A 542 -13.20 5.92 21.99
N GLU A 543 -13.73 7.13 22.03
CA GLU A 543 -15.17 7.42 22.12
C GLU A 543 -15.87 7.29 20.76
N ILE A 544 -15.28 7.84 19.69
CA ILE A 544 -15.88 7.89 18.35
C ILE A 544 -16.50 6.56 17.89
N PRO A 545 -15.81 5.40 17.96
CA PRO A 545 -16.35 4.12 17.47
C PRO A 545 -17.60 3.65 18.22
N THR A 546 -17.88 4.20 19.40
CA THR A 546 -19.03 3.84 20.24
C THR A 546 -20.23 4.75 20.04
N LEU A 547 -20.06 5.84 19.29
CA LEU A 547 -21.10 6.84 19.02
C LEU A 547 -21.95 6.41 17.82
N SER A 548 -23.26 6.72 17.91
CA SER A 548 -24.20 6.55 16.80
C SER A 548 -24.84 7.87 16.37
N ASP A 549 -24.66 8.94 17.14
CA ASP A 549 -25.17 10.28 16.80
C ASP A 549 -24.16 11.02 15.91
N PRO A 550 -24.49 11.32 14.64
CA PRO A 550 -23.60 12.04 13.74
C PRO A 550 -23.14 13.41 14.25
N ALA A 551 -23.96 14.08 15.06
CA ALA A 551 -23.59 15.38 15.62
C ALA A 551 -22.50 15.23 16.70
N MET A 552 -22.54 14.19 17.52
CA MET A 552 -21.50 13.89 18.50
C MET A 552 -20.21 13.45 17.80
N ILE A 553 -20.29 12.57 16.79
CA ILE A 553 -19.13 12.15 15.98
C ILE A 553 -18.45 13.36 15.36
N LYS A 554 -19.23 14.28 14.77
CA LYS A 554 -18.69 15.52 14.18
C LYS A 554 -18.04 16.42 15.23
N ALA A 555 -18.60 16.51 16.42
CA ALA A 555 -18.04 17.30 17.51
C ALA A 555 -16.68 16.75 17.95
N ASP A 556 -16.56 15.44 18.09
CA ASP A 556 -15.33 14.77 18.50
C ASP A 556 -14.24 14.89 17.44
N TYR A 557 -14.57 14.68 16.17
CA TYR A 557 -13.60 14.93 15.07
C TYR A 557 -13.17 16.40 15.02
N THR A 558 -14.06 17.34 15.25
CA THR A 558 -13.71 18.78 15.30
C THR A 558 -12.70 19.06 16.42
N GLN A 559 -12.88 18.45 17.59
CA GLN A 559 -11.92 18.58 18.69
C GLN A 559 -10.58 17.92 18.34
N LEU A 560 -10.57 16.74 17.73
CA LEU A 560 -9.34 16.05 17.29
C LEU A 560 -8.56 16.90 16.26
N VAL A 561 -9.26 17.48 15.29
CA VAL A 561 -8.61 18.40 14.31
C VAL A 561 -8.08 19.64 15.03
N THR A 562 -8.78 20.16 16.02
CA THR A 562 -8.31 21.28 16.85
C THR A 562 -7.02 20.94 17.59
N ILE A 563 -6.95 19.78 18.23
CA ILE A 563 -5.75 19.28 18.92
C ILE A 563 -4.60 19.13 17.92
N TYR A 564 -4.85 18.49 16.79
CA TYR A 564 -3.84 18.27 15.76
C TYR A 564 -3.24 19.58 15.22
N LEU A 565 -4.08 20.56 14.89
CA LEU A 565 -3.65 21.86 14.37
C LEU A 565 -2.99 22.75 15.43
N THR A 566 -3.24 22.49 16.71
CA THR A 566 -2.63 23.20 17.83
C THR A 566 -1.27 22.61 18.19
N ASP A 567 -1.21 21.30 18.36
CA ASP A 567 -0.01 20.59 18.83
C ASP A 567 0.97 20.26 17.70
N VAL A 568 0.47 20.14 16.47
CA VAL A 568 1.25 19.84 15.25
C VAL A 568 2.26 18.70 15.49
N PRO A 569 1.84 17.50 15.92
CA PRO A 569 2.76 16.37 16.10
C PRO A 569 3.36 15.90 14.77
N SER A 570 2.69 16.25 13.69
CA SER A 570 3.05 16.04 12.29
C SER A 570 2.32 17.06 11.43
N PHE A 571 2.66 17.18 10.16
CA PHE A 571 1.93 18.04 9.23
C PHE A 571 1.92 17.47 7.82
N THR A 572 0.74 17.51 7.19
CA THR A 572 0.54 17.05 5.83
C THR A 572 1.26 17.96 4.85
N LEU A 573 2.03 17.37 3.94
CA LEU A 573 2.77 18.07 2.89
C LEU A 573 1.98 18.20 1.60
N MET A 574 1.14 17.21 1.29
CA MET A 574 0.36 17.12 0.07
C MET A 574 -0.83 16.16 0.25
N TYR A 575 -1.82 16.26 -0.62
CA TYR A 575 -2.88 15.27 -0.77
C TYR A 575 -2.57 14.44 -2.02
N ARG A 576 -2.23 13.18 -1.86
CA ARG A 576 -1.86 12.35 -3.01
C ARG A 576 -2.82 11.18 -3.18
N PRO A 577 -2.97 10.63 -4.39
CA PRO A 577 -3.63 9.34 -4.58
C PRO A 577 -2.92 8.25 -3.79
N GLN A 578 -3.65 7.26 -3.31
CA GLN A 578 -3.07 6.06 -2.68
C GLN A 578 -2.20 5.31 -3.68
N SER A 579 -2.75 5.04 -4.87
CA SER A 579 -2.03 4.66 -6.07
C SER A 579 -2.29 5.70 -7.15
N PHE A 580 -1.28 6.07 -7.92
CA PHE A 580 -1.44 7.10 -8.95
C PHE A 580 -2.28 6.66 -10.15
N HIS A 581 -2.34 5.37 -10.42
CA HIS A 581 -3.16 4.77 -11.47
C HIS A 581 -3.14 5.56 -12.78
N ALA A 582 -1.96 5.80 -13.32
CA ALA A 582 -1.80 6.25 -14.69
C ALA A 582 -1.78 5.04 -15.60
N VAL A 583 -2.61 5.01 -16.64
CA VAL A 583 -2.76 3.86 -17.53
C VAL A 583 -2.30 4.20 -18.94
N ASN A 584 -1.65 3.24 -19.61
CA ASN A 584 -1.33 3.30 -21.03
C ASN A 584 -2.29 2.39 -21.79
N GLU A 585 -3.16 2.99 -22.57
CA GLU A 585 -4.24 2.30 -23.27
C GLU A 585 -3.85 1.81 -24.68
N SER A 586 -2.58 1.56 -24.93
CA SER A 586 -2.13 1.05 -26.23
C SER A 586 -2.47 -0.43 -26.47
N VAL A 587 -2.65 -1.22 -25.43
CA VAL A 587 -2.96 -2.67 -25.51
C VAL A 587 -4.27 -3.01 -24.80
N TRP A 588 -4.42 -2.55 -23.58
CA TRP A 588 -5.65 -2.69 -22.79
C TRP A 588 -6.36 -1.35 -22.72
N THR A 589 -7.68 -1.35 -22.79
CA THR A 589 -8.52 -0.15 -22.69
C THR A 589 -9.75 -0.43 -21.83
N ASN A 590 -10.60 0.57 -21.66
CA ASN A 590 -11.78 0.52 -20.81
C ASN A 590 -11.43 0.43 -19.32
N PHE A 591 -10.38 1.12 -18.92
CA PHE A 591 -10.07 1.34 -17.50
C PHE A 591 -11.11 2.27 -16.84
N PRO A 592 -11.28 2.20 -15.51
CA PRO A 592 -12.25 3.05 -14.83
C PRO A 592 -11.83 4.52 -14.84
N HIS A 593 -12.82 5.39 -15.08
CA HIS A 593 -12.69 6.84 -15.06
C HIS A 593 -13.84 7.47 -14.29
N GLN A 594 -13.62 8.66 -13.74
CA GLN A 594 -14.67 9.39 -13.08
C GLN A 594 -15.88 9.60 -14.03
N GLY A 595 -17.05 9.15 -13.58
CA GLY A 595 -18.31 9.37 -14.32
C GLY A 595 -18.53 8.43 -15.50
N ASP A 596 -17.84 7.31 -15.59
CA ASP A 596 -18.03 6.27 -16.62
C ASP A 596 -19.40 5.55 -16.54
N GLY A 597 -20.15 5.77 -15.46
CA GLY A 597 -21.50 5.23 -15.26
C GLY A 597 -21.54 3.79 -14.76
N THR A 598 -20.41 3.21 -14.40
CA THR A 598 -20.35 1.87 -13.79
C THR A 598 -21.04 1.87 -12.41
N VAL A 599 -21.81 0.82 -12.13
CA VAL A 599 -22.54 0.65 -10.85
C VAL A 599 -22.34 -0.77 -10.34
N PRO A 600 -21.77 -0.97 -9.14
CA PRO A 600 -21.10 0.03 -8.29
C PRO A 600 -19.97 0.75 -9.03
N PRO A 601 -19.61 1.96 -8.63
CA PRO A 601 -18.48 2.65 -9.26
C PRO A 601 -17.19 1.86 -9.05
N VAL A 602 -16.33 1.77 -10.06
CA VAL A 602 -15.08 1.02 -9.96
C VAL A 602 -13.94 2.01 -9.72
N PRO A 603 -13.27 1.95 -8.57
CA PRO A 603 -12.12 2.80 -8.29
C PRO A 603 -10.90 2.39 -9.14
N PRO A 604 -9.87 3.22 -9.21
CA PRO A 604 -8.57 2.81 -9.70
C PRO A 604 -8.10 1.53 -9.00
N LEU A 605 -7.39 0.67 -9.71
CA LEU A 605 -6.73 -0.49 -9.10
C LEU A 605 -5.76 0.00 -8.01
N ASP A 606 -6.15 -0.19 -6.77
CA ASP A 606 -5.42 0.27 -5.60
C ASP A 606 -5.24 -0.89 -4.61
N CYS A 607 -4.10 -0.95 -3.94
CA CYS A 607 -3.80 -1.96 -2.94
C CYS A 607 -4.65 -1.84 -1.66
N MET A 608 -5.29 -0.70 -1.45
CA MET A 608 -6.11 -0.43 -0.25
C MET A 608 -7.62 -0.55 -0.51
N ASP A 609 -8.02 -0.70 -1.76
CA ASP A 609 -9.43 -0.80 -2.16
C ASP A 609 -9.70 -2.13 -2.88
N GLY A 610 -10.31 -3.08 -2.16
CA GLY A 610 -10.59 -4.40 -2.70
C GLY A 610 -11.53 -4.39 -3.91
N TRP A 611 -12.47 -3.42 -4.02
CA TRP A 611 -13.39 -3.34 -5.15
C TRP A 611 -12.70 -2.92 -6.45
N GLY A 612 -11.54 -2.30 -6.39
CA GLY A 612 -10.73 -2.00 -7.57
C GLY A 612 -10.41 -3.22 -8.45
N VAL A 613 -10.45 -4.43 -7.89
CA VAL A 613 -10.31 -5.69 -8.65
C VAL A 613 -11.33 -5.82 -9.78
N ALA A 614 -12.50 -5.19 -9.67
CA ALA A 614 -13.55 -5.19 -10.70
C ALA A 614 -13.08 -4.61 -12.03
N CYS A 615 -12.07 -3.75 -12.04
CA CYS A 615 -11.41 -3.24 -13.24
C CYS A 615 -10.96 -4.38 -14.16
N LEU A 616 -10.38 -5.46 -13.63
CA LEU A 616 -9.84 -6.58 -14.42
C LEU A 616 -10.92 -7.34 -15.21
N TYR A 617 -12.18 -7.22 -14.80
CA TYR A 617 -13.32 -7.81 -15.52
C TYR A 617 -13.85 -6.89 -16.61
N ASN A 618 -13.59 -5.60 -16.53
CA ASN A 618 -14.14 -4.58 -17.44
C ASN A 618 -13.19 -4.20 -18.57
N VAL A 619 -11.88 -4.30 -18.35
CA VAL A 619 -10.88 -4.00 -19.39
C VAL A 619 -11.03 -4.90 -20.61
N THR A 620 -10.66 -4.38 -21.76
CA THR A 620 -10.70 -5.09 -23.04
C THR A 620 -9.42 -4.83 -23.83
N LEU A 621 -9.10 -5.72 -24.77
CA LEU A 621 -8.01 -5.46 -25.71
C LEU A 621 -8.41 -4.36 -26.68
N VAL A 622 -7.46 -3.48 -27.00
CA VAL A 622 -7.62 -2.53 -28.12
C VAL A 622 -7.76 -3.34 -29.40
N THR A 623 -8.83 -3.08 -30.13
CA THR A 623 -9.06 -3.72 -31.44
C THR A 623 -8.15 -3.03 -32.46
N PRO A 624 -7.35 -3.77 -33.25
CA PRO A 624 -6.43 -3.20 -34.24
C PRO A 624 -7.14 -2.38 -35.33
#